data_01c0d00b353e8ecef893590892de45cb
#
_entry.id   01c0d00b353e8ecef893590892de45cb
#
_cell.length_a   1.000
_cell.length_b   1.000
_cell.length_c   1.000
_cell.angle_alpha   90.00
_cell.angle_beta   90.00
_cell.angle_gamma   90.00
#
_symmetry.space_group_name_H-M   'P 1'
#
loop_
_entity.id
_entity.type
_entity.pdbx_description
1 polymer ?
#
loop_
_entity_poly.entity_id
_entity_poly.type
_entity_poly.pdbx_seq_one_letter_code
_entity_poly.pdbx_strand_id
1 'polypeptide(L)'
;MILKHSPRCLKINRVICYLLLLMVLGYSPFIMYDIYVKSVELEFYSLHMEDMNYNGSDFECIIPDYDPNDAQAKKFLRTSPIIKCGQPQPYLTYLSPDGYIHLNQTAIELSGRQTDDYQCMYTEIFRHKKSDDKFELGVPQIFQETEKIRSSAFVLVKCFLKTGKLAYESGHAYIPQPSPELFEASRRGSDGDVNRPSVLIFGLDSMSRLNFMRQLPRTYHFITNVLDAVVFKGMTKTGDNTFPNMMAFLAGKNVHVRNKESGKLSVHKPSYFDDIPLVWDSFKTNGYTTMYDEDCPGLTIFNFGAWGFKKTPTDYYARPFWLAMDSIKNFKSRDSRCYGNTPKHMYLLKYLKEFVTKMKDHRYFAFAFLTLLSHDDLNEVQVADSDFEEMFLNMRRNGELNNTVVIVLGDHGNRFSDLRKTDIGRVEERMPFLAVSLPEEFKRRHPHLEKGLQQNDDNLLSWFDFYEMLMDLANNNLGEKSVVERYGKIGKSPFRWISKKRTCGQAGIPEEYCICAREMQLATDDDRVRYNEA
;
A
#
# COMPACT_ATOMS: atom_id res chain seq x y z
N MET A 1 -40.35 43.74 14.40
CA MET A 1 -39.99 42.33 14.31
C MET A 1 -38.79 42.22 13.37
N ILE A 2 -37.57 42.29 13.92
CA ILE A 2 -36.33 42.42 13.14
C ILE A 2 -35.79 41.00 13.00
N LEU A 3 -35.89 40.44 11.79
CA LEU A 3 -35.25 39.19 11.42
C LEU A 3 -33.73 39.41 11.39
N LYS A 4 -33.01 38.86 12.35
CA LYS A 4 -31.55 38.74 12.30
C LYS A 4 -31.21 37.79 11.17
N HIS A 5 -30.76 38.29 10.02
CA HIS A 5 -30.15 37.49 8.97
C HIS A 5 -28.84 36.87 9.50
N SER A 6 -28.78 35.54 9.53
CA SER A 6 -27.55 34.85 9.86
C SER A 6 -26.50 35.11 8.76
N PRO A 7 -25.20 35.11 9.09
CA PRO A 7 -24.12 35.28 8.08
C PRO A 7 -24.17 34.26 6.95
N ARG A 8 -24.80 33.10 7.18
CA ARG A 8 -24.95 32.00 6.20
C ARG A 8 -25.89 32.38 5.03
N CYS A 9 -26.99 33.11 5.28
CA CYS A 9 -27.90 33.54 4.21
C CYS A 9 -27.26 34.55 3.24
N LEU A 10 -26.33 35.39 3.71
CA LEU A 10 -25.65 36.38 2.87
C LEU A 10 -24.62 35.75 1.91
N LYS A 11 -23.97 34.65 2.30
CA LYS A 11 -23.02 33.93 1.43
C LYS A 11 -23.72 33.14 0.32
N ILE A 12 -24.81 32.44 0.63
CA ILE A 12 -25.61 31.69 -0.36
C ILE A 12 -26.17 32.64 -1.43
N ASN A 13 -26.66 33.81 -1.04
CA ASN A 13 -27.15 34.84 -1.99
C ASN A 13 -26.03 35.36 -2.93
N ARG A 14 -24.78 35.45 -2.48
CA ARG A 14 -23.66 35.86 -3.33
C ARG A 14 -23.32 34.81 -4.39
N VAL A 15 -23.29 33.51 -4.04
CA VAL A 15 -23.04 32.41 -5.00
C VAL A 15 -24.15 32.35 -6.05
N ILE A 16 -25.43 32.48 -5.63
CA ILE A 16 -26.57 32.51 -6.55
C ILE A 16 -26.49 33.70 -7.48
N CYS A 17 -26.16 34.90 -6.97
CA CYS A 17 -25.96 36.08 -7.79
C CYS A 17 -24.82 35.94 -8.80
N TYR A 18 -23.72 35.26 -8.41
CA TYR A 18 -22.59 35.01 -9.30
C TYR A 18 -22.94 34.01 -10.41
N LEU A 19 -23.68 32.97 -10.08
CA LEU A 19 -24.18 31.99 -11.06
C LEU A 19 -25.18 32.60 -12.04
N LEU A 20 -26.07 33.48 -11.57
CA LEU A 20 -26.99 34.23 -12.42
C LEU A 20 -26.23 35.19 -13.36
N LEU A 21 -25.16 35.82 -12.88
CA LEU A 21 -24.32 36.70 -13.71
C LEU A 21 -23.59 35.90 -14.81
N LEU A 22 -23.10 34.71 -14.48
CA LEU A 22 -22.46 33.78 -15.45
C LEU A 22 -23.45 33.29 -16.51
N MET A 23 -24.73 33.06 -16.15
CA MET A 23 -25.79 32.75 -17.11
C MET A 23 -26.01 33.88 -18.10
N VAL A 24 -26.04 35.13 -17.60
CA VAL A 24 -26.21 36.33 -18.45
C VAL A 24 -25.02 36.53 -19.39
N LEU A 25 -23.82 36.09 -18.97
CA LEU A 25 -22.60 36.13 -19.79
C LEU A 25 -22.44 34.95 -20.74
N GLY A 26 -23.44 34.05 -20.84
CA GLY A 26 -23.48 32.96 -21.84
C GLY A 26 -22.56 31.76 -21.55
N TYR A 27 -22.14 31.56 -20.30
CA TYR A 27 -21.38 30.39 -19.94
C TYR A 27 -22.22 29.11 -19.98
N SER A 28 -21.60 28.01 -20.40
CA SER A 28 -22.31 26.73 -20.52
C SER A 28 -22.75 26.20 -19.15
N PRO A 29 -23.91 25.49 -19.04
CA PRO A 29 -24.38 24.88 -17.79
C PRO A 29 -23.38 23.95 -17.14
N PHE A 30 -22.50 23.30 -17.93
CA PHE A 30 -21.42 22.43 -17.44
C PHE A 30 -20.33 23.20 -16.67
N ILE A 31 -19.93 24.35 -17.18
CA ILE A 31 -18.94 25.22 -16.50
C ILE A 31 -19.51 25.75 -15.20
N MET A 32 -20.80 26.08 -15.20
CA MET A 32 -21.49 26.59 -14.00
C MET A 32 -21.66 25.50 -12.94
N TYR A 33 -21.93 24.27 -13.36
CA TYR A 33 -21.98 23.12 -12.46
C TYR A 33 -20.61 22.84 -11.82
N ASP A 34 -19.53 22.87 -12.60
CA ASP A 34 -18.16 22.66 -12.11
C ASP A 34 -17.73 23.76 -11.12
N ILE A 35 -18.08 25.03 -11.40
CA ILE A 35 -17.85 26.17 -10.49
C ILE A 35 -18.68 26.03 -9.20
N TYR A 36 -19.93 25.56 -9.32
CA TYR A 36 -20.81 25.36 -8.16
C TYR A 36 -20.28 24.21 -7.29
N VAL A 37 -19.91 23.07 -7.87
CA VAL A 37 -19.33 21.92 -7.15
C VAL A 37 -18.04 22.33 -6.45
N LYS A 38 -17.12 23.02 -7.13
CA LYS A 38 -15.88 23.53 -6.52
C LYS A 38 -16.11 24.55 -5.42
N SER A 39 -17.13 25.42 -5.56
CA SER A 39 -17.48 26.39 -4.51
C SER A 39 -18.10 25.72 -3.29
N VAL A 40 -18.93 24.69 -3.49
CA VAL A 40 -19.51 23.88 -2.41
C VAL A 40 -18.42 23.03 -1.73
N GLU A 41 -17.49 22.47 -2.48
CA GLU A 41 -16.32 21.77 -1.92
C GLU A 41 -15.44 22.71 -1.09
N LEU A 42 -15.14 23.92 -1.59
CA LEU A 42 -14.36 24.93 -0.86
C LEU A 42 -15.10 25.42 0.40
N GLU A 43 -16.40 25.60 0.35
CA GLU A 43 -17.19 25.99 1.52
C GLU A 43 -17.33 24.83 2.53
N PHE A 44 -17.44 23.59 2.05
CA PHE A 44 -17.41 22.40 2.87
C PHE A 44 -16.06 22.23 3.58
N TYR A 45 -14.94 22.45 2.87
CA TYR A 45 -13.59 22.45 3.47
C TYR A 45 -13.43 23.59 4.49
N SER A 46 -13.91 24.81 4.21
CA SER A 46 -13.77 25.93 5.12
C SER A 46 -14.61 25.76 6.40
N LEU A 47 -15.83 25.21 6.30
CA LEU A 47 -16.69 24.95 7.46
C LEU A 47 -16.15 23.81 8.36
N HIS A 48 -15.51 22.79 7.77
CA HIS A 48 -14.85 21.73 8.55
C HIS A 48 -13.54 22.21 9.21
N MET A 49 -12.86 23.19 8.60
CA MET A 49 -11.64 23.78 9.18
C MET A 49 -11.96 24.80 10.29
N GLU A 50 -13.10 25.47 10.26
CA GLU A 50 -13.52 26.39 11.34
C GLU A 50 -13.97 25.63 12.61
N ASP A 51 -14.61 24.45 12.47
CA ASP A 51 -14.94 23.59 13.62
C ASP A 51 -13.69 22.86 14.18
N MET A 52 -12.60 22.75 13.40
CA MET A 52 -11.32 22.19 13.84
C MET A 52 -10.35 23.25 14.43
N ASN A 53 -10.67 24.53 14.38
CA ASN A 53 -9.98 25.59 15.11
C ASN A 53 -10.36 25.57 16.60
N TYR A 54 -10.13 24.46 17.26
CA TYR A 54 -10.03 24.44 18.70
C TYR A 54 -8.76 25.21 19.06
N ASN A 55 -8.93 26.40 19.64
CA ASN A 55 -7.87 27.28 20.09
C ASN A 55 -6.79 26.49 20.82
N GLY A 56 -5.56 26.58 20.30
CA GLY A 56 -4.44 25.80 20.71
C GLY A 56 -4.28 25.74 22.23
N SER A 57 -4.58 24.59 22.80
CA SER A 57 -4.03 24.24 24.07
C SER A 57 -2.51 24.06 23.86
N ASP A 58 -1.70 24.56 24.77
CA ASP A 58 -0.22 24.42 24.78
C ASP A 58 0.25 22.97 24.94
N PHE A 59 -0.63 22.00 24.72
CA PHE A 59 -0.37 20.57 24.94
C PHE A 59 0.27 19.92 23.72
N GLU A 60 1.39 19.25 23.96
CA GLU A 60 2.01 18.35 23.01
C GLU A 60 1.23 17.03 22.94
N CYS A 61 1.20 16.42 21.75
CA CYS A 61 0.67 15.07 21.59
C CYS A 61 1.66 14.06 22.19
N ILE A 62 1.31 13.44 23.31
CA ILE A 62 2.11 12.37 23.93
C ILE A 62 1.76 11.06 23.22
N ILE A 63 2.74 10.48 22.52
CA ILE A 63 2.59 9.21 21.83
C ILE A 63 2.68 8.07 22.86
N PRO A 64 1.66 7.16 22.94
CA PRO A 64 1.73 6.00 23.81
C PRO A 64 2.87 5.06 23.37
N ASP A 65 3.76 4.72 24.30
CA ASP A 65 4.85 3.76 24.04
C ASP A 65 4.70 2.54 24.96
N TYR A 66 4.29 1.43 24.37
CA TYR A 66 4.12 0.15 25.05
C TYR A 66 5.26 -0.80 24.69
N ASP A 67 5.62 -1.68 25.65
CA ASP A 67 6.52 -2.80 25.41
C ASP A 67 5.85 -3.79 24.42
N PRO A 68 6.50 -4.16 23.31
CA PRO A 68 6.00 -5.22 22.44
C PRO A 68 5.65 -6.51 23.17
N ASN A 69 6.32 -6.80 24.29
CA ASN A 69 6.12 -7.98 25.13
C ASN A 69 5.18 -7.76 26.33
N ASP A 70 4.34 -6.72 26.29
CA ASP A 70 3.38 -6.44 27.35
C ASP A 70 2.55 -7.67 27.72
N ALA A 71 2.24 -7.83 29.00
CA ALA A 71 1.52 -9.00 29.53
C ALA A 71 0.10 -9.14 28.97
N GLN A 72 -0.55 -8.04 28.60
CA GLN A 72 -1.86 -8.07 27.96
C GLN A 72 -1.77 -8.66 26.56
N ALA A 73 -0.73 -8.29 25.78
CA ALA A 73 -0.52 -8.81 24.42
C ALA A 73 -0.14 -10.30 24.43
N LYS A 74 0.71 -10.74 25.37
CA LYS A 74 1.19 -12.13 25.45
C LYS A 74 0.07 -13.18 25.44
N LYS A 75 -1.09 -12.87 25.98
CA LYS A 75 -2.22 -13.80 26.05
C LYS A 75 -2.79 -14.18 24.66
N PHE A 76 -2.53 -13.36 23.64
CA PHE A 76 -3.04 -13.54 22.27
C PHE A 76 -1.95 -14.02 21.31
N LEU A 77 -0.70 -14.09 21.78
CA LEU A 77 0.43 -14.52 20.96
C LEU A 77 0.52 -16.05 20.96
N ARG A 78 0.73 -16.61 19.80
CA ARG A 78 0.97 -18.03 19.60
C ARG A 78 1.94 -18.28 18.45
N THR A 79 2.59 -19.43 18.46
CA THR A 79 3.37 -19.87 17.31
C THR A 79 2.43 -20.38 16.23
N SER A 80 2.54 -19.81 15.04
CA SER A 80 1.76 -20.27 13.88
C SER A 80 2.36 -21.51 13.26
N PRO A 81 1.54 -22.47 12.79
CA PRO A 81 2.03 -23.65 12.11
C PRO A 81 2.76 -23.26 10.82
N ILE A 82 3.89 -23.92 10.57
CA ILE A 82 4.62 -23.79 9.29
C ILE A 82 3.69 -24.13 8.13
N ILE A 83 3.77 -23.34 7.06
CA ILE A 83 2.98 -23.57 5.85
C ILE A 83 3.40 -24.91 5.23
N LYS A 84 2.44 -25.80 5.00
CA LYS A 84 2.65 -27.10 4.37
C LYS A 84 1.87 -27.19 3.07
N CYS A 85 2.50 -26.87 1.97
CA CYS A 85 1.90 -26.85 0.65
C CYS A 85 1.87 -28.26 0.00
N GLY A 86 0.99 -29.13 0.48
CA GLY A 86 0.70 -30.41 -0.16
C GLY A 86 1.84 -31.44 -0.16
N GLN A 87 1.71 -32.45 -1.02
CA GLN A 87 2.84 -33.36 -1.33
C GLN A 87 3.84 -32.57 -2.18
N PRO A 88 5.15 -32.68 -1.92
CA PRO A 88 6.15 -32.05 -2.76
C PRO A 88 6.00 -32.58 -4.19
N GLN A 89 5.33 -31.80 -5.05
CA GLN A 89 5.39 -32.05 -6.48
C GLN A 89 6.73 -31.50 -6.97
N PRO A 90 7.46 -32.23 -7.80
CA PRO A 90 8.61 -31.62 -8.45
C PRO A 90 8.15 -30.42 -9.26
N TYR A 91 8.89 -29.32 -9.20
CA TYR A 91 8.63 -28.16 -10.07
C TYR A 91 8.99 -28.56 -11.51
N LEU A 92 8.04 -29.18 -12.23
CA LEU A 92 8.28 -29.70 -13.59
C LEU A 92 8.57 -28.59 -14.59
N THR A 93 8.19 -27.33 -14.27
CA THR A 93 8.45 -26.20 -15.14
C THR A 93 8.94 -24.99 -14.36
N TYR A 94 9.68 -24.11 -15.02
CA TYR A 94 10.05 -22.81 -14.54
C TYR A 94 10.05 -21.80 -15.68
N LEU A 95 9.86 -20.52 -15.36
CA LEU A 95 9.92 -19.42 -16.31
C LEU A 95 11.22 -18.66 -16.05
N SER A 96 12.04 -18.50 -17.10
CA SER A 96 13.29 -17.75 -17.01
C SER A 96 13.04 -16.24 -17.11
N PRO A 97 13.96 -15.38 -16.59
CA PRO A 97 13.78 -13.93 -16.61
C PRO A 97 13.68 -13.31 -18.01
N ASP A 98 14.12 -14.01 -19.04
CA ASP A 98 14.00 -13.59 -20.45
C ASP A 98 12.70 -14.09 -21.13
N GLY A 99 11.81 -14.71 -20.33
CA GLY A 99 10.46 -15.10 -20.72
C GLY A 99 10.38 -16.40 -21.53
N TYR A 100 11.28 -17.36 -21.26
CA TYR A 100 11.14 -18.71 -21.76
C TYR A 100 10.60 -19.65 -20.69
N ILE A 101 9.57 -20.41 -21.04
CA ILE A 101 9.11 -21.54 -20.21
C ILE A 101 9.97 -22.75 -20.50
N HIS A 102 10.44 -23.42 -19.45
CA HIS A 102 11.32 -24.58 -19.54
C HIS A 102 10.74 -25.77 -18.79
N LEU A 103 11.00 -26.97 -19.28
CA LEU A 103 10.91 -28.18 -18.48
C LEU A 103 12.14 -28.29 -17.56
N ASN A 104 11.90 -28.65 -16.31
CA ASN A 104 12.94 -28.86 -15.32
C ASN A 104 13.43 -30.30 -15.38
N GLN A 105 14.52 -30.54 -16.10
CA GLN A 105 15.09 -31.88 -16.31
C GLN A 105 15.44 -32.58 -14.98
N THR A 106 16.04 -31.84 -14.02
CA THR A 106 16.36 -32.37 -12.70
C THR A 106 15.10 -32.87 -11.96
N ALA A 107 14.00 -32.12 -12.04
CA ALA A 107 12.74 -32.51 -11.42
C ALA A 107 12.12 -33.75 -12.11
N ILE A 108 12.29 -33.87 -13.41
CA ILE A 108 11.85 -35.02 -14.20
C ILE A 108 12.63 -36.26 -13.78
N GLU A 109 13.95 -36.18 -13.75
CA GLU A 109 14.85 -37.28 -13.31
C GLU A 109 14.55 -37.73 -11.88
N LEU A 110 14.39 -36.79 -10.94
CA LEU A 110 14.00 -37.08 -9.56
C LEU A 110 12.65 -37.78 -9.43
N SER A 111 11.75 -37.58 -10.39
CA SER A 111 10.45 -38.26 -10.45
C SER A 111 10.55 -39.71 -10.93
N GLY A 112 11.74 -40.17 -11.36
CA GLY A 112 11.97 -41.49 -11.96
C GLY A 112 11.36 -41.64 -13.36
N ARG A 113 11.14 -40.54 -14.08
CA ARG A 113 10.53 -40.48 -15.40
C ARG A 113 11.45 -39.82 -16.41
N GLN A 114 11.06 -39.92 -17.68
CA GLN A 114 11.73 -39.22 -18.80
C GLN A 114 10.90 -38.05 -19.29
N THR A 115 11.52 -37.13 -20.01
CA THR A 115 10.84 -35.95 -20.61
C THR A 115 9.65 -36.37 -21.47
N ASP A 116 9.81 -37.41 -22.26
CA ASP A 116 8.77 -37.92 -23.15
C ASP A 116 7.56 -38.53 -22.43
N ASP A 117 7.65 -38.78 -21.12
CA ASP A 117 6.49 -39.21 -20.33
C ASP A 117 5.48 -38.08 -20.07
N TYR A 118 5.88 -36.83 -20.31
CA TYR A 118 5.07 -35.67 -20.08
C TYR A 118 4.71 -34.97 -21.39
N GLN A 119 3.44 -34.52 -21.48
CA GLN A 119 2.98 -33.56 -22.47
C GLN A 119 2.59 -32.29 -21.74
N CYS A 120 3.39 -31.23 -21.91
CA CYS A 120 3.16 -29.95 -21.26
C CYS A 120 2.59 -28.92 -22.21
N MET A 121 1.71 -28.09 -21.68
CA MET A 121 1.17 -26.92 -22.38
C MET A 121 1.16 -25.71 -21.46
N TYR A 122 1.34 -24.52 -22.02
CA TYR A 122 1.12 -23.27 -21.32
C TYR A 122 -0.06 -22.50 -21.95
N THR A 123 -0.69 -21.68 -21.13
CA THR A 123 -1.79 -20.78 -21.55
C THR A 123 -1.50 -19.41 -20.99
N GLU A 124 -1.40 -18.40 -21.84
CA GLU A 124 -1.16 -17.03 -21.44
C GLU A 124 -2.37 -16.46 -20.70
N ILE A 125 -2.14 -15.65 -19.67
CA ILE A 125 -3.15 -14.98 -18.87
C ILE A 125 -3.13 -13.49 -19.24
N PHE A 126 -4.29 -12.94 -19.58
CA PHE A 126 -4.45 -11.53 -19.93
C PHE A 126 -5.43 -10.86 -18.98
N ARG A 127 -5.26 -9.54 -18.79
CA ARG A 127 -6.28 -8.71 -18.16
C ARG A 127 -7.53 -8.66 -19.05
N HIS A 128 -8.71 -8.87 -18.47
CA HIS A 128 -9.97 -8.72 -19.20
C HIS A 128 -10.22 -7.25 -19.60
N LYS A 129 -10.63 -7.02 -20.86
CA LYS A 129 -10.74 -5.67 -21.45
C LYS A 129 -11.78 -4.76 -20.77
N LYS A 130 -12.82 -5.33 -20.16
CA LYS A 130 -13.99 -4.58 -19.62
C LYS A 130 -14.15 -4.68 -18.11
N SER A 131 -13.32 -5.45 -17.40
CA SER A 131 -13.47 -5.67 -15.97
C SER A 131 -12.12 -5.98 -15.34
N ASP A 132 -11.82 -5.29 -14.27
CA ASP A 132 -10.62 -5.50 -13.47
C ASP A 132 -10.72 -6.74 -12.55
N ASP A 133 -11.95 -7.26 -12.36
CA ASP A 133 -12.24 -8.46 -11.58
C ASP A 133 -12.27 -9.75 -12.42
N LYS A 134 -11.79 -9.69 -13.65
CA LYS A 134 -11.76 -10.82 -14.56
C LYS A 134 -10.42 -10.89 -15.30
N PHE A 135 -10.11 -12.09 -15.75
CA PHE A 135 -8.98 -12.36 -16.63
C PHE A 135 -9.47 -13.09 -17.90
N GLU A 136 -8.64 -13.12 -18.91
CA GLU A 136 -8.84 -13.88 -20.14
C GLU A 136 -7.69 -14.87 -20.30
N LEU A 137 -8.00 -16.06 -20.83
CA LEU A 137 -7.00 -17.06 -21.17
C LEU A 137 -6.77 -17.07 -22.68
N GLY A 138 -5.51 -17.11 -23.06
CA GLY A 138 -5.10 -17.35 -24.44
C GLY A 138 -5.38 -18.78 -24.92
N VAL A 139 -4.94 -19.09 -26.13
CA VAL A 139 -5.02 -20.45 -26.66
C VAL A 139 -3.89 -21.29 -26.04
N PRO A 140 -4.17 -22.49 -25.50
CA PRO A 140 -3.12 -23.38 -24.99
C PRO A 140 -2.09 -23.72 -26.08
N GLN A 141 -0.82 -23.60 -25.72
CA GLN A 141 0.32 -23.91 -26.59
C GLN A 141 1.09 -25.09 -26.00
N ILE A 142 1.28 -26.14 -26.80
CA ILE A 142 2.10 -27.29 -26.42
C ILE A 142 3.58 -26.90 -26.59
N PHE A 143 4.41 -27.28 -25.64
CA PHE A 143 5.87 -27.12 -25.73
C PHE A 143 6.57 -28.43 -25.30
N GLN A 144 7.77 -28.67 -25.82
CA GLN A 144 8.54 -29.89 -25.52
C GLN A 144 9.54 -29.63 -24.40
N GLU A 145 10.57 -28.83 -24.64
CA GLU A 145 11.62 -28.57 -23.64
C GLU A 145 11.63 -27.10 -23.24
N THR A 146 11.56 -26.21 -24.21
CA THR A 146 11.66 -24.76 -24.02
C THR A 146 10.81 -24.04 -25.05
N GLU A 147 10.08 -22.99 -24.64
CA GLU A 147 9.27 -22.16 -25.53
C GLU A 147 9.26 -20.72 -25.05
N LYS A 148 9.33 -19.78 -25.99
CA LYS A 148 9.21 -18.33 -25.71
C LYS A 148 7.76 -17.94 -25.47
N ILE A 149 7.47 -17.31 -24.31
CA ILE A 149 6.17 -16.68 -24.08
C ILE A 149 6.03 -15.45 -24.98
N ARG A 150 4.89 -15.30 -25.65
CA ARG A 150 4.75 -14.36 -26.79
C ARG A 150 4.22 -12.98 -26.39
N SER A 151 3.16 -12.93 -25.58
CA SER A 151 2.34 -11.72 -25.43
C SER A 151 2.02 -11.35 -23.98
N SER A 152 2.10 -12.28 -23.04
CA SER A 152 1.77 -12.04 -21.64
C SER A 152 2.96 -12.26 -20.73
N ALA A 153 2.98 -11.53 -19.60
CA ALA A 153 3.92 -11.76 -18.50
C ALA A 153 3.52 -12.94 -17.60
N PHE A 154 2.33 -13.51 -17.80
CA PHE A 154 1.72 -14.49 -16.92
C PHE A 154 1.24 -15.71 -17.68
N VAL A 155 1.52 -16.91 -17.18
CA VAL A 155 1.09 -18.16 -17.81
C VAL A 155 0.61 -19.18 -16.79
N LEU A 156 -0.37 -19.99 -17.18
CA LEU A 156 -0.72 -21.25 -16.54
C LEU A 156 -0.07 -22.39 -17.32
N VAL A 157 0.53 -23.31 -16.61
CA VAL A 157 1.15 -24.51 -17.21
C VAL A 157 0.47 -25.76 -16.68
N LYS A 158 0.18 -26.70 -17.60
CA LYS A 158 -0.33 -28.04 -17.29
C LYS A 158 0.54 -29.08 -17.97
N CYS A 159 0.94 -30.08 -17.22
CA CYS A 159 1.65 -31.25 -17.76
C CYS A 159 0.85 -32.51 -17.50
N PHE A 160 0.62 -33.29 -18.53
CA PHE A 160 -0.10 -34.56 -18.50
C PHE A 160 0.86 -35.70 -18.74
N LEU A 161 0.61 -36.85 -18.09
CA LEU A 161 1.26 -38.10 -18.45
C LEU A 161 0.73 -38.64 -19.77
N LYS A 162 1.44 -39.51 -20.43
CA LYS A 162 0.98 -40.26 -21.64
C LYS A 162 -0.39 -40.93 -21.45
N THR A 163 -0.76 -41.24 -20.20
CA THR A 163 -2.07 -41.81 -19.84
C THR A 163 -3.22 -40.77 -19.87
N GLY A 164 -2.92 -39.50 -20.14
CA GLY A 164 -3.87 -38.40 -20.06
C GLY A 164 -4.11 -37.87 -18.64
N LYS A 165 -3.47 -38.44 -17.61
CA LYS A 165 -3.60 -37.98 -16.22
C LYS A 165 -2.83 -36.67 -16.03
N LEU A 166 -3.49 -35.65 -15.42
CA LEU A 166 -2.82 -34.42 -15.00
C LEU A 166 -1.76 -34.76 -13.95
N ALA A 167 -0.49 -34.45 -14.23
CA ALA A 167 0.65 -34.69 -13.38
C ALA A 167 1.14 -33.43 -12.66
N TYR A 168 0.98 -32.27 -13.30
CA TYR A 168 1.47 -31.01 -12.77
C TYR A 168 0.62 -29.84 -13.31
N GLU A 169 0.38 -28.87 -12.47
CA GLU A 169 -0.25 -27.61 -12.81
C GLU A 169 0.38 -26.51 -11.98
N SER A 170 0.76 -25.39 -12.60
CA SER A 170 1.34 -24.24 -11.92
C SER A 170 1.12 -22.96 -12.71
N GLY A 171 1.18 -21.81 -12.01
CA GLY A 171 1.26 -20.50 -12.65
C GLY A 171 2.68 -19.96 -12.57
N HIS A 172 3.08 -19.23 -13.58
CA HIS A 172 4.35 -18.52 -13.61
C HIS A 172 4.14 -17.07 -14.04
N ALA A 173 4.96 -16.20 -13.46
CA ALA A 173 5.05 -14.81 -13.81
C ALA A 173 6.50 -14.44 -14.09
N TYR A 174 6.76 -13.55 -15.02
CA TYR A 174 8.07 -12.94 -15.23
C TYR A 174 7.91 -11.45 -15.49
N ILE A 175 8.99 -10.70 -15.39
CA ILE A 175 9.02 -9.28 -15.68
C ILE A 175 9.53 -9.09 -17.11
N PRO A 176 8.68 -8.70 -18.08
CA PRO A 176 9.13 -8.33 -19.42
C PRO A 176 10.12 -7.17 -19.38
N GLN A 177 10.96 -7.06 -20.40
CA GLN A 177 11.78 -5.84 -20.55
C GLN A 177 10.86 -4.63 -20.77
N PRO A 178 11.18 -3.46 -20.20
CA PRO A 178 10.48 -2.23 -20.52
C PRO A 178 10.46 -1.99 -22.02
N SER A 179 9.39 -1.35 -22.54
CA SER A 179 9.38 -0.91 -23.91
C SER A 179 10.54 0.07 -24.17
N PRO A 180 11.05 0.21 -25.40
CA PRO A 180 12.11 1.18 -25.71
C PRO A 180 11.76 2.60 -25.23
N GLU A 181 10.52 3.02 -25.35
CA GLU A 181 10.02 4.34 -24.92
C GLU A 181 10.08 4.46 -23.37
N LEU A 182 9.61 3.45 -22.67
CA LEU A 182 9.62 3.40 -21.20
C LEU A 182 11.07 3.33 -20.68
N PHE A 183 11.92 2.57 -21.36
CA PHE A 183 13.35 2.46 -21.08
C PHE A 183 14.03 3.83 -21.18
N GLU A 184 13.84 4.55 -22.28
CA GLU A 184 14.43 5.87 -22.48
C GLU A 184 13.88 6.92 -21.50
N ALA A 185 12.57 6.88 -21.19
CA ALA A 185 11.96 7.77 -20.22
C ALA A 185 12.53 7.55 -18.81
N SER A 186 12.66 6.28 -18.39
CA SER A 186 13.19 5.93 -17.06
C SER A 186 14.69 6.23 -16.90
N ARG A 187 15.43 6.26 -18.00
CA ARG A 187 16.86 6.54 -18.01
C ARG A 187 17.19 8.04 -18.00
N ARG A 188 16.44 8.85 -18.74
CA ARG A 188 16.70 10.29 -18.86
C ARG A 188 16.06 11.11 -17.76
N GLY A 189 14.84 10.74 -17.34
CA GLY A 189 13.98 11.59 -16.53
C GLY A 189 13.63 12.91 -17.23
N SER A 190 12.54 13.53 -16.80
CA SER A 190 12.10 14.80 -17.38
C SER A 190 13.02 15.99 -17.06
N ASP A 191 13.83 15.86 -16.01
CA ASP A 191 14.69 16.92 -15.45
C ASP A 191 16.21 16.68 -15.67
N GLY A 192 16.58 15.57 -16.33
CA GLY A 192 17.99 15.22 -16.57
C GLY A 192 18.78 14.78 -15.32
N ASP A 193 18.15 14.75 -14.13
CA ASP A 193 18.81 14.27 -12.91
C ASP A 193 18.79 12.75 -12.83
N VAL A 194 19.88 12.13 -13.25
CA VAL A 194 20.08 10.66 -13.24
C VAL A 194 20.18 10.08 -11.82
N ASN A 195 20.32 10.91 -10.80
CA ASN A 195 20.57 10.48 -9.42
C ASN A 195 19.31 10.41 -8.53
N ARG A 196 18.12 10.63 -9.09
CA ARG A 196 16.87 10.47 -8.33
C ARG A 196 16.68 9.03 -7.91
N PRO A 197 16.30 8.76 -6.64
CA PRO A 197 16.15 7.40 -6.16
C PRO A 197 14.89 6.74 -6.74
N SER A 198 14.93 5.43 -6.90
CA SER A 198 13.75 4.59 -7.02
C SER A 198 13.00 4.53 -5.69
N VAL A 199 11.74 4.09 -5.71
CA VAL A 199 10.92 3.92 -4.50
C VAL A 199 10.35 2.50 -4.48
N LEU A 200 10.65 1.77 -3.42
CA LEU A 200 10.11 0.45 -3.12
C LEU A 200 9.25 0.52 -1.88
N ILE A 201 7.96 0.21 -2.00
CA ILE A 201 7.01 0.14 -0.91
C ILE A 201 6.58 -1.31 -0.73
N PHE A 202 6.83 -1.86 0.45
CA PHE A 202 6.41 -3.19 0.86
C PHE A 202 5.41 -3.07 2.01
N GLY A 203 4.14 -3.34 1.73
CA GLY A 203 3.04 -3.22 2.66
C GLY A 203 2.55 -4.56 3.19
N LEU A 204 2.12 -4.57 4.45
CA LEU A 204 1.50 -5.70 5.14
C LEU A 204 0.17 -5.25 5.73
N ASP A 205 -0.93 -5.85 5.31
CA ASP A 205 -2.26 -5.54 5.83
C ASP A 205 -2.35 -5.81 7.33
N SER A 206 -3.06 -4.97 8.05
CA SER A 206 -3.37 -5.16 9.49
C SER A 206 -2.13 -5.26 10.40
N MET A 207 -1.01 -4.62 10.05
CA MET A 207 0.25 -4.73 10.77
C MET A 207 0.55 -3.50 11.63
N SER A 208 0.36 -3.62 12.95
CA SER A 208 0.77 -2.59 13.91
C SER A 208 2.29 -2.57 14.12
N ARG A 209 2.81 -1.43 14.62
CA ARG A 209 4.23 -1.29 14.97
C ARG A 209 4.69 -2.38 15.95
N LEU A 210 3.96 -2.60 17.02
CA LEU A 210 4.36 -3.57 18.05
C LEU A 210 4.22 -5.02 17.53
N ASN A 211 3.20 -5.31 16.72
CA ASN A 211 3.04 -6.64 16.15
C ASN A 211 4.13 -6.97 15.12
N PHE A 212 4.57 -5.99 14.35
CA PHE A 212 5.70 -6.15 13.43
C PHE A 212 6.98 -6.55 14.21
N MET A 213 7.27 -5.86 15.30
CA MET A 213 8.42 -6.16 16.16
C MET A 213 8.36 -7.59 16.75
N ARG A 214 7.16 -8.06 17.11
CA ARG A 214 6.95 -9.40 17.69
C ARG A 214 7.01 -10.53 16.67
N GLN A 215 6.32 -10.35 15.54
CA GLN A 215 6.09 -11.42 14.59
C GLN A 215 7.15 -11.50 13.48
N LEU A 216 7.84 -10.39 13.22
CA LEU A 216 8.84 -10.26 12.16
C LEU A 216 10.20 -9.76 12.71
N PRO A 217 10.75 -10.37 13.78
CA PRO A 217 11.95 -9.85 14.44
C PRO A 217 13.19 -9.85 13.55
N ARG A 218 13.34 -10.80 12.62
CA ARG A 218 14.47 -10.84 11.69
C ARG A 218 14.36 -9.73 10.65
N THR A 219 13.18 -9.57 10.07
CA THR A 219 12.88 -8.50 9.12
C THR A 219 13.02 -7.14 9.79
N TYR A 220 12.49 -6.97 11.02
CA TYR A 220 12.64 -5.74 11.79
C TYR A 220 14.11 -5.39 12.02
N HIS A 221 14.91 -6.37 12.49
CA HIS A 221 16.34 -6.18 12.69
C HIS A 221 17.06 -5.78 11.40
N PHE A 222 16.73 -6.44 10.28
CA PHE A 222 17.32 -6.10 8.99
C PHE A 222 16.99 -4.68 8.55
N ILE A 223 15.72 -4.28 8.63
CA ILE A 223 15.26 -2.94 8.24
C ILE A 223 15.92 -1.87 9.10
N THR A 224 15.99 -2.05 10.42
CA THR A 224 16.52 -1.04 11.34
C THR A 224 18.03 -0.98 11.38
N ASN A 225 18.72 -2.12 11.35
CA ASN A 225 20.17 -2.17 11.59
C ASN A 225 21.00 -2.32 10.31
N VAL A 226 20.42 -2.85 9.22
CA VAL A 226 21.14 -3.04 7.96
C VAL A 226 20.73 -2.01 6.91
N LEU A 227 19.45 -1.66 6.84
CA LEU A 227 18.95 -0.59 5.97
C LEU A 227 18.92 0.78 6.65
N ASP A 228 19.24 0.88 7.92
CA ASP A 228 19.27 2.12 8.71
C ASP A 228 17.96 2.93 8.56
N ALA A 229 16.83 2.23 8.64
CA ALA A 229 15.53 2.85 8.47
C ALA A 229 15.06 3.57 9.72
N VAL A 230 14.49 4.77 9.56
CA VAL A 230 13.77 5.48 10.61
C VAL A 230 12.39 4.83 10.80
N VAL A 231 12.09 4.38 12.03
CA VAL A 231 10.79 3.83 12.41
C VAL A 231 9.95 4.91 13.07
N PHE A 232 8.74 5.15 12.56
CA PHE A 232 7.87 6.21 13.05
C PHE A 232 6.94 5.71 14.15
N LYS A 233 7.23 6.11 15.39
CA LYS A 233 6.49 5.69 16.59
C LYS A 233 5.12 6.34 16.71
N GLY A 234 4.98 7.57 16.19
CA GLY A 234 3.72 8.33 16.24
C GLY A 234 2.85 8.18 15.00
N MET A 235 3.15 7.21 14.11
CA MET A 235 2.31 6.94 12.95
C MET A 235 0.93 6.46 13.37
N THR A 236 -0.12 7.16 12.91
CA THR A 236 -1.50 6.91 13.29
C THR A 236 -2.39 6.73 12.06
N LYS A 237 -3.27 5.72 12.10
CA LYS A 237 -4.24 5.46 11.04
C LYS A 237 -5.23 6.62 10.88
N THR A 238 -5.73 6.80 9.66
CA THR A 238 -6.72 7.83 9.32
C THR A 238 -8.12 7.26 9.08
N GLY A 239 -8.25 5.95 9.12
CA GLY A 239 -9.53 5.26 8.91
C GLY A 239 -9.56 3.87 9.50
N ASP A 240 -10.76 3.25 9.54
CA ASP A 240 -10.94 1.96 10.21
C ASP A 240 -10.21 0.81 9.52
N ASN A 241 -10.23 0.77 8.18
CA ASN A 241 -9.71 -0.33 7.37
C ASN A 241 -8.74 0.16 6.29
N THR A 242 -8.22 -0.77 5.49
CA THR A 242 -7.22 -0.55 4.45
C THR A 242 -7.57 0.58 3.50
N PHE A 243 -8.81 0.62 2.98
CA PHE A 243 -9.19 1.56 1.94
C PHE A 243 -9.00 3.04 2.32
N PRO A 244 -9.58 3.59 3.43
CA PRO A 244 -9.40 4.99 3.79
C PRO A 244 -7.95 5.35 4.13
N ASN A 245 -7.19 4.42 4.71
CA ASN A 245 -5.77 4.62 5.01
C ASN A 245 -4.94 4.71 3.73
N MET A 246 -5.15 3.78 2.80
CA MET A 246 -4.43 3.77 1.53
C MET A 246 -4.86 4.90 0.58
N MET A 247 -6.11 5.37 0.66
CA MET A 247 -6.52 6.57 -0.07
C MET A 247 -5.84 7.85 0.45
N ALA A 248 -5.63 7.94 1.76
CA ALA A 248 -4.84 9.03 2.33
C ALA A 248 -3.36 8.94 1.90
N PHE A 249 -2.79 7.71 1.85
CA PHE A 249 -1.40 7.46 1.48
C PHE A 249 -1.13 7.56 -0.04
N LEU A 250 -2.00 6.99 -0.87
CA LEU A 250 -1.78 6.88 -2.32
C LEU A 250 -2.39 8.02 -3.13
N ALA A 251 -3.39 8.73 -2.58
CA ALA A 251 -4.09 9.80 -3.28
C ALA A 251 -4.11 11.14 -2.52
N GLY A 252 -3.67 11.18 -1.26
CA GLY A 252 -3.79 12.35 -0.39
C GLY A 252 -5.24 12.76 -0.14
N LYS A 253 -6.19 11.82 -0.26
CA LYS A 253 -7.62 12.10 -0.19
C LYS A 253 -8.24 11.55 1.09
N ASN A 254 -8.96 12.44 1.78
CA ASN A 254 -9.88 12.03 2.84
C ASN A 254 -11.18 11.52 2.19
N VAL A 255 -11.52 10.26 2.43
CA VAL A 255 -12.73 9.61 1.90
C VAL A 255 -13.84 9.45 2.94
N HIS A 256 -13.67 10.04 4.10
CA HIS A 256 -14.67 9.99 5.16
C HIS A 256 -15.80 10.98 4.93
N VAL A 257 -17.02 10.50 5.17
CA VAL A 257 -18.24 11.32 5.18
C VAL A 257 -18.93 11.12 6.52
N ARG A 258 -19.13 12.20 7.28
CA ARG A 258 -19.86 12.15 8.55
C ARG A 258 -21.36 12.30 8.28
N ASN A 259 -22.15 11.33 8.71
CA ASN A 259 -23.61 11.40 8.62
C ASN A 259 -24.12 12.52 9.55
N LYS A 260 -24.91 13.45 9.00
CA LYS A 260 -25.37 14.66 9.73
C LYS A 260 -26.34 14.33 10.88
N GLU A 261 -27.11 13.23 10.77
CA GLU A 261 -28.14 12.88 11.74
C GLU A 261 -27.58 11.98 12.86
N SER A 262 -26.79 10.95 12.48
CA SER A 262 -26.27 9.96 13.44
C SER A 262 -24.87 10.32 13.98
N GLY A 263 -24.18 11.32 13.40
CA GLY A 263 -22.80 11.62 13.71
C GLY A 263 -21.80 10.54 13.28
N LYS A 264 -22.25 9.40 12.74
CA LYS A 264 -21.38 8.28 12.36
C LYS A 264 -20.51 8.60 11.17
N LEU A 265 -19.25 8.21 11.27
CA LEU A 265 -18.29 8.28 10.18
C LEU A 265 -18.56 7.11 9.21
N SER A 266 -18.65 7.40 7.92
CA SER A 266 -18.75 6.42 6.85
C SER A 266 -17.69 6.71 5.79
N VAL A 267 -17.48 5.76 4.88
CA VAL A 267 -16.49 5.89 3.80
C VAL A 267 -17.21 5.90 2.46
N HIS A 268 -16.92 6.90 1.64
CA HIS A 268 -17.39 6.93 0.26
C HIS A 268 -16.36 6.26 -0.65
N LYS A 269 -16.81 5.25 -1.39
CA LYS A 269 -15.97 4.49 -2.32
C LYS A 269 -16.55 4.60 -3.74
N PRO A 270 -15.77 5.10 -4.72
CA PRO A 270 -16.23 5.16 -6.10
C PRO A 270 -16.28 3.76 -6.73
N SER A 271 -17.02 3.63 -7.83
CA SER A 271 -17.06 2.36 -8.58
C SER A 271 -15.72 2.08 -9.28
N TYR A 272 -15.09 3.11 -9.85
CA TYR A 272 -13.79 3.05 -10.52
C TYR A 272 -12.88 4.16 -10.03
N PHE A 273 -11.56 3.94 -10.14
CA PHE A 273 -10.54 4.84 -9.62
C PHE A 273 -9.74 5.60 -10.70
N ASP A 274 -10.06 5.40 -11.97
CA ASP A 274 -9.33 6.01 -13.10
C ASP A 274 -9.31 7.54 -13.10
N ASP A 275 -10.30 8.19 -12.48
CA ASP A 275 -10.42 9.65 -12.40
C ASP A 275 -9.77 10.22 -11.11
N ILE A 276 -9.18 9.38 -10.28
CA ILE A 276 -8.49 9.77 -9.06
C ILE A 276 -6.98 9.69 -9.31
N PRO A 277 -6.26 10.82 -9.35
CA PRO A 277 -4.81 10.81 -9.44
C PRO A 277 -4.21 10.06 -8.24
N LEU A 278 -3.45 9.01 -8.54
CA LEU A 278 -2.72 8.22 -7.55
C LEU A 278 -1.23 8.58 -7.60
N VAL A 279 -0.53 8.35 -6.53
CA VAL A 279 0.88 8.74 -6.40
C VAL A 279 1.74 8.21 -7.55
N TRP A 280 1.50 7.00 -8.02
CA TRP A 280 2.24 6.39 -9.14
C TRP A 280 2.04 7.12 -10.46
N ASP A 281 0.93 7.85 -10.67
CA ASP A 281 0.75 8.68 -11.87
C ASP A 281 1.76 9.82 -11.91
N SER A 282 2.06 10.41 -10.74
CA SER A 282 3.09 11.44 -10.62
C SER A 282 4.49 10.87 -10.86
N PHE A 283 4.79 9.68 -10.34
CA PHE A 283 6.05 8.99 -10.64
C PHE A 283 6.16 8.66 -12.13
N LYS A 284 5.13 8.10 -12.73
CA LYS A 284 5.08 7.77 -14.17
C LYS A 284 5.28 9.00 -15.04
N THR A 285 4.62 10.12 -14.72
CA THR A 285 4.78 11.40 -15.44
C THR A 285 6.23 11.91 -15.37
N ASN A 286 6.94 11.60 -14.29
CA ASN A 286 8.34 11.95 -14.10
C ASN A 286 9.31 10.84 -14.57
N GLY A 287 8.88 9.92 -15.42
CA GLY A 287 9.72 8.94 -16.09
C GLY A 287 10.08 7.71 -15.25
N TYR A 288 9.34 7.41 -14.21
CA TYR A 288 9.50 6.16 -13.44
C TYR A 288 8.71 5.03 -14.08
N THR A 289 9.29 3.84 -14.11
CA THR A 289 8.55 2.60 -14.38
C THR A 289 7.75 2.22 -13.15
N THR A 290 6.45 1.93 -13.30
CA THR A 290 5.54 1.74 -12.18
C THR A 290 5.07 0.29 -12.06
N MET A 291 4.97 -0.19 -10.80
CA MET A 291 4.47 -1.53 -10.46
C MET A 291 3.45 -1.46 -9.32
N TYR A 292 2.39 -2.26 -9.45
CA TYR A 292 1.41 -2.50 -8.40
C TYR A 292 1.05 -3.98 -8.33
N ASP A 293 1.17 -4.58 -7.10
CA ASP A 293 0.89 -5.98 -6.84
C ASP A 293 0.23 -6.20 -5.46
N GLU A 294 -0.82 -7.04 -5.39
CA GLU A 294 -1.51 -7.47 -4.17
C GLU A 294 -1.81 -8.97 -4.23
N ASP A 295 -1.50 -9.72 -3.18
CA ASP A 295 -1.57 -11.19 -3.14
C ASP A 295 -2.96 -11.79 -2.93
N CYS A 296 -3.96 -10.99 -2.56
CA CYS A 296 -5.31 -11.44 -2.25
C CYS A 296 -6.36 -10.74 -3.13
N PRO A 297 -6.70 -11.25 -4.32
CA PRO A 297 -7.52 -10.53 -5.30
C PRO A 297 -8.95 -10.24 -4.79
N GLY A 298 -9.44 -10.95 -3.77
CA GLY A 298 -10.74 -10.71 -3.14
C GLY A 298 -10.76 -9.60 -2.08
N LEU A 299 -9.59 -9.17 -1.57
CA LEU A 299 -9.45 -8.18 -0.48
C LEU A 299 -8.53 -7.01 -0.87
N THR A 300 -8.44 -6.68 -2.13
CA THR A 300 -7.56 -5.60 -2.60
C THR A 300 -8.11 -4.21 -2.27
N ILE A 301 -7.20 -3.24 -2.20
CA ILE A 301 -7.50 -1.83 -1.87
C ILE A 301 -8.60 -1.27 -2.77
N PHE A 302 -8.53 -1.50 -4.08
CA PHE A 302 -9.39 -0.85 -5.07
C PHE A 302 -10.53 -1.73 -5.60
N ASN A 303 -10.53 -3.05 -5.33
CA ASN A 303 -11.57 -3.95 -5.84
C ASN A 303 -12.50 -4.51 -4.76
N PHE A 304 -12.11 -4.50 -3.48
CA PHE A 304 -13.04 -4.89 -2.42
C PHE A 304 -14.15 -3.87 -2.26
N GLY A 305 -15.36 -4.22 -2.69
CA GLY A 305 -16.54 -3.32 -2.68
C GLY A 305 -16.49 -2.19 -3.72
N ALA A 306 -15.67 -2.32 -4.76
CA ALA A 306 -15.59 -1.45 -5.93
C ALA A 306 -15.15 -2.28 -7.15
N TRP A 307 -14.95 -1.65 -8.31
CA TRP A 307 -14.64 -2.34 -9.57
C TRP A 307 -13.20 -2.10 -10.07
N GLY A 308 -12.34 -1.53 -9.22
CA GLY A 308 -10.94 -1.27 -9.55
C GLY A 308 -10.76 -0.24 -10.66
N PHE A 309 -10.06 -0.61 -11.70
CA PHE A 309 -9.65 0.28 -12.78
C PHE A 309 -10.21 -0.15 -14.12
N LYS A 310 -10.62 0.81 -14.96
CA LYS A 310 -10.96 0.56 -16.38
C LYS A 310 -9.70 0.35 -17.20
N LYS A 311 -8.67 1.16 -16.96
CA LYS A 311 -7.34 1.07 -17.57
C LYS A 311 -6.36 0.41 -16.60
N THR A 312 -5.30 -0.19 -17.10
CA THR A 312 -4.22 -0.72 -16.27
C THR A 312 -3.58 0.42 -15.47
N PRO A 313 -3.54 0.36 -14.12
CA PRO A 313 -3.12 1.49 -13.29
C PRO A 313 -1.61 1.77 -13.36
N THR A 314 -0.80 0.73 -13.58
CA THR A 314 0.67 0.79 -13.60
C THR A 314 1.22 0.04 -14.79
N ASP A 315 2.52 0.22 -15.11
CA ASP A 315 3.17 -0.48 -16.23
C ASP A 315 3.25 -1.99 -15.99
N TYR A 316 3.44 -2.40 -14.73
CA TYR A 316 3.42 -3.78 -14.27
C TYR A 316 2.31 -3.95 -13.24
N TYR A 317 1.35 -4.82 -13.55
CA TYR A 317 0.13 -5.02 -12.76
C TYR A 317 -0.22 -6.50 -12.68
N ALA A 318 -0.05 -7.10 -11.50
CA ALA A 318 -0.14 -8.55 -11.35
C ALA A 318 -1.56 -9.10 -11.08
N ARG A 319 -2.59 -8.27 -10.90
CA ARG A 319 -3.95 -8.72 -10.59
C ARG A 319 -4.50 -9.82 -11.50
N PRO A 320 -4.31 -9.81 -12.86
CA PRO A 320 -4.79 -10.89 -13.71
C PRO A 320 -4.20 -12.26 -13.35
N PHE A 321 -2.93 -12.29 -12.94
CA PHE A 321 -2.27 -13.51 -12.45
C PHE A 321 -2.96 -14.05 -11.20
N TRP A 322 -3.19 -13.21 -10.19
CA TRP A 322 -3.82 -13.62 -8.94
C TRP A 322 -5.24 -14.13 -9.13
N LEU A 323 -6.05 -13.46 -9.96
CA LEU A 323 -7.39 -13.90 -10.33
C LEU A 323 -7.38 -15.27 -11.02
N ALA A 324 -6.43 -15.50 -11.93
CA ALA A 324 -6.28 -16.78 -12.60
C ALA A 324 -5.87 -17.88 -11.61
N MET A 325 -4.90 -17.61 -10.74
CA MET A 325 -4.42 -18.56 -9.74
C MET A 325 -5.53 -18.98 -8.77
N ASP A 326 -6.35 -18.04 -8.29
CA ASP A 326 -7.50 -18.33 -7.40
C ASP A 326 -8.63 -19.12 -8.10
N SER A 327 -8.74 -19.03 -9.42
CA SER A 327 -9.77 -19.72 -10.19
C SER A 327 -9.51 -21.22 -10.36
N ILE A 328 -8.27 -21.69 -10.15
CA ILE A 328 -7.87 -23.07 -10.44
C ILE A 328 -8.27 -23.98 -9.28
N LYS A 329 -9.28 -24.82 -9.51
CA LYS A 329 -9.83 -25.71 -8.49
C LYS A 329 -8.81 -26.71 -7.92
N ASN A 330 -7.85 -27.15 -8.75
CA ASN A 330 -6.84 -28.14 -8.37
C ASN A 330 -5.68 -27.56 -7.53
N PHE A 331 -5.55 -26.22 -7.49
CA PHE A 331 -4.61 -25.54 -6.59
C PHE A 331 -5.07 -25.46 -5.13
N LYS A 332 -6.29 -25.92 -4.84
CA LYS A 332 -6.75 -25.99 -3.46
C LYS A 332 -5.92 -27.03 -2.70
N SER A 333 -4.80 -26.57 -2.16
CA SER A 333 -4.05 -27.27 -1.14
C SER A 333 -4.92 -27.49 0.10
N ARG A 334 -4.56 -28.44 0.97
CA ARG A 334 -5.15 -28.54 2.31
C ARG A 334 -4.89 -27.28 3.14
N ASP A 335 -3.81 -26.57 2.82
CA ASP A 335 -3.46 -25.28 3.41
C ASP A 335 -3.88 -24.17 2.43
N SER A 336 -4.82 -23.32 2.85
CA SER A 336 -5.36 -22.22 2.03
C SER A 336 -4.33 -21.15 1.67
N ARG A 337 -3.18 -21.14 2.38
CA ARG A 337 -2.04 -20.26 2.13
C ARG A 337 -1.16 -20.69 0.94
N CYS A 338 -1.53 -21.77 0.24
CA CYS A 338 -0.77 -22.33 -0.86
C CYS A 338 -1.51 -22.30 -2.19
N TYR A 339 -0.74 -22.16 -3.26
CA TYR A 339 -1.12 -22.59 -4.60
C TYR A 339 -0.26 -23.84 -4.96
N GLY A 340 -0.92 -24.98 -5.06
CA GLY A 340 -0.23 -26.24 -5.29
C GLY A 340 0.81 -26.54 -4.18
N ASN A 341 2.08 -26.57 -4.54
CA ASN A 341 3.21 -26.84 -3.65
C ASN A 341 3.96 -25.58 -3.18
N THR A 342 3.46 -24.37 -3.48
CA THR A 342 4.15 -23.10 -3.20
C THR A 342 3.29 -22.21 -2.31
N PRO A 343 3.85 -21.63 -1.22
CA PRO A 343 3.18 -20.61 -0.45
C PRO A 343 2.83 -19.37 -1.30
N LYS A 344 1.63 -18.84 -1.14
CA LYS A 344 1.13 -17.72 -1.96
C LYS A 344 2.02 -16.49 -1.88
N HIS A 345 2.47 -16.12 -0.68
CA HIS A 345 3.35 -14.96 -0.50
C HIS A 345 4.66 -15.06 -1.31
N MET A 346 5.17 -16.28 -1.55
CA MET A 346 6.39 -16.48 -2.34
C MET A 346 6.23 -16.05 -3.81
N TYR A 347 5.02 -16.09 -4.36
CA TYR A 347 4.77 -15.57 -5.72
C TYR A 347 4.92 -14.06 -5.76
N LEU A 348 4.36 -13.34 -4.78
CA LEU A 348 4.52 -11.88 -4.65
C LEU A 348 5.99 -11.50 -4.45
N LEU A 349 6.69 -12.16 -3.51
CA LEU A 349 8.10 -11.87 -3.23
C LEU A 349 8.99 -12.12 -4.45
N LYS A 350 8.75 -13.23 -5.18
CA LYS A 350 9.49 -13.55 -6.40
C LYS A 350 9.25 -12.51 -7.49
N TYR A 351 8.00 -12.12 -7.72
CA TYR A 351 7.63 -11.15 -8.74
C TYR A 351 8.22 -9.77 -8.43
N LEU A 352 8.10 -9.31 -7.17
CA LEU A 352 8.69 -8.07 -6.69
C LEU A 352 10.22 -8.06 -6.85
N LYS A 353 10.90 -9.14 -6.39
CA LYS A 353 12.35 -9.26 -6.49
C LYS A 353 12.82 -9.22 -7.95
N GLU A 354 12.14 -9.96 -8.84
CA GLU A 354 12.48 -9.97 -10.26
C GLU A 354 12.29 -8.59 -10.89
N PHE A 355 11.22 -7.86 -10.51
CA PHE A 355 11.00 -6.49 -10.94
C PHE A 355 12.17 -5.58 -10.52
N VAL A 356 12.51 -5.57 -9.24
CA VAL A 356 13.61 -4.74 -8.70
C VAL A 356 14.93 -5.10 -9.35
N THR A 357 15.25 -6.38 -9.53
CA THR A 357 16.45 -6.84 -10.23
C THR A 357 16.52 -6.29 -11.66
N LYS A 358 15.41 -6.39 -12.39
CA LYS A 358 15.33 -5.97 -13.78
C LYS A 358 15.36 -4.46 -13.96
N MET A 359 14.85 -3.73 -12.96
CA MET A 359 14.82 -2.26 -12.95
C MET A 359 16.02 -1.65 -12.23
N LYS A 360 17.05 -2.42 -11.86
CA LYS A 360 18.20 -1.95 -11.08
C LYS A 360 18.85 -0.67 -11.63
N ASP A 361 18.95 -0.56 -12.95
CA ASP A 361 19.59 0.58 -13.64
C ASP A 361 18.55 1.59 -14.16
N HIS A 362 17.30 1.49 -13.71
CA HIS A 362 16.18 2.34 -14.10
C HIS A 362 15.49 2.91 -12.87
N ARG A 363 14.85 4.06 -13.03
CA ARG A 363 13.99 4.61 -11.98
C ARG A 363 12.68 3.83 -11.95
N TYR A 364 12.28 3.40 -10.77
CA TYR A 364 10.99 2.74 -10.59
C TYR A 364 10.27 3.19 -9.32
N PHE A 365 8.96 3.06 -9.37
CA PHE A 365 8.07 3.09 -8.23
C PHE A 365 7.38 1.73 -8.14
N ALA A 366 7.62 1.00 -7.07
CA ALA A 366 7.00 -0.30 -6.83
C ALA A 366 6.17 -0.26 -5.54
N PHE A 367 4.90 -0.67 -5.64
CA PHE A 367 4.01 -0.88 -4.50
C PHE A 367 3.53 -2.34 -4.50
N ALA A 368 4.01 -3.11 -3.52
CA ALA A 368 3.60 -4.48 -3.27
C ALA A 368 2.92 -4.56 -1.91
N PHE A 369 1.72 -5.15 -1.83
CA PHE A 369 0.91 -5.19 -0.63
C PHE A 369 0.44 -6.62 -0.35
N LEU A 370 0.85 -7.16 0.79
CA LEU A 370 0.56 -8.52 1.22
C LEU A 370 -0.55 -8.52 2.27
N THR A 371 -1.65 -9.19 1.95
CA THR A 371 -2.86 -9.24 2.77
C THR A 371 -3.05 -10.60 3.45
N LEU A 372 -2.78 -11.68 2.73
CA LEU A 372 -3.19 -13.04 3.11
C LEU A 372 -2.70 -13.50 4.49
N LEU A 373 -1.45 -13.17 4.87
CA LEU A 373 -0.82 -13.69 6.10
C LEU A 373 -1.05 -12.81 7.34
N SER A 374 -1.62 -11.62 7.19
CA SER A 374 -1.69 -10.66 8.30
C SER A 374 -3.09 -10.10 8.55
N HIS A 375 -4.01 -10.21 7.58
CA HIS A 375 -5.33 -9.62 7.69
C HIS A 375 -6.19 -10.26 8.78
N ASP A 376 -6.41 -11.58 8.70
CA ASP A 376 -7.35 -12.28 9.59
C ASP A 376 -6.72 -12.71 10.91
N ASP A 377 -5.42 -12.95 10.95
CA ASP A 377 -4.72 -13.52 12.09
C ASP A 377 -3.49 -12.70 12.51
N LEU A 378 -3.50 -12.30 13.78
CA LEU A 378 -2.43 -11.53 14.42
C LEU A 378 -1.05 -12.21 14.32
N ASN A 379 -1.01 -13.55 14.29
CA ASN A 379 0.22 -14.34 14.46
C ASN A 379 0.72 -14.98 13.17
N GLU A 380 -0.13 -15.11 12.15
CA GLU A 380 0.18 -15.97 11.00
C GLU A 380 1.36 -15.47 10.18
N VAL A 381 1.56 -14.17 10.11
CA VAL A 381 2.64 -13.52 9.33
C VAL A 381 4.06 -13.94 9.75
N GLN A 382 4.25 -14.42 10.99
CA GLN A 382 5.55 -14.87 11.49
C GLN A 382 6.18 -15.99 10.65
N VAL A 383 5.37 -16.75 9.91
CA VAL A 383 5.86 -17.86 9.06
C VAL A 383 6.68 -17.37 7.87
N ALA A 384 6.54 -16.08 7.51
CA ALA A 384 7.22 -15.47 6.38
C ALA A 384 8.40 -14.57 6.79
N ASP A 385 8.74 -14.46 8.09
CA ASP A 385 9.78 -13.55 8.57
C ASP A 385 11.14 -13.83 7.91
N SER A 386 11.54 -15.11 7.79
CA SER A 386 12.77 -15.49 7.10
C SER A 386 12.73 -15.18 5.61
N ASP A 387 11.58 -15.32 4.98
CA ASP A 387 11.43 -15.11 3.53
C ASP A 387 11.54 -13.62 3.19
N PHE A 388 10.96 -12.76 4.05
CA PHE A 388 11.08 -11.30 3.90
C PHE A 388 12.51 -10.82 4.14
N GLU A 389 13.16 -11.27 5.23
CA GLU A 389 14.57 -10.97 5.48
C GLU A 389 15.46 -11.40 4.30
N GLU A 390 15.29 -12.62 3.81
CA GLU A 390 16.08 -13.17 2.69
C GLU A 390 15.87 -12.34 1.42
N MET A 391 14.64 -11.94 1.10
CA MET A 391 14.35 -11.10 -0.04
C MET A 391 15.12 -9.77 0.03
N PHE A 392 15.01 -9.03 1.14
CA PHE A 392 15.71 -7.76 1.31
C PHE A 392 17.23 -7.92 1.36
N LEU A 393 17.73 -8.96 2.02
CA LEU A 393 19.15 -9.28 2.09
C LEU A 393 19.75 -9.53 0.71
N ASN A 394 19.05 -10.31 -0.12
CA ASN A 394 19.45 -10.58 -1.50
C ASN A 394 19.45 -9.30 -2.35
N MET A 395 18.41 -8.48 -2.26
CA MET A 395 18.35 -7.18 -2.96
C MET A 395 19.51 -6.27 -2.53
N ARG A 396 19.83 -6.22 -1.23
CA ARG A 396 20.95 -5.43 -0.71
C ARG A 396 22.31 -5.93 -1.22
N ARG A 397 22.54 -7.25 -1.16
CA ARG A 397 23.79 -7.88 -1.63
C ARG A 397 24.02 -7.67 -3.12
N ASN A 398 22.96 -7.67 -3.92
CA ASN A 398 23.04 -7.45 -5.37
C ASN A 398 23.17 -5.97 -5.74
N GLY A 399 23.18 -5.06 -4.76
CA GLY A 399 23.23 -3.61 -4.97
C GLY A 399 21.94 -3.02 -5.54
N GLU A 400 20.83 -3.76 -5.52
CA GLU A 400 19.53 -3.36 -6.07
C GLU A 400 18.87 -2.24 -5.23
N LEU A 401 19.27 -2.13 -3.96
CA LEU A 401 18.77 -1.09 -3.05
C LEU A 401 19.71 0.14 -2.94
N ASN A 402 20.84 0.18 -3.67
CA ASN A 402 21.84 1.23 -3.51
C ASN A 402 21.33 2.64 -3.86
N ASN A 403 20.34 2.75 -4.74
CA ASN A 403 19.67 4.02 -5.08
C ASN A 403 18.14 3.88 -4.96
N THR A 404 17.67 3.26 -3.89
CA THR A 404 16.24 3.01 -3.68
C THR A 404 15.82 3.45 -2.28
N VAL A 405 14.82 4.31 -2.20
CA VAL A 405 14.09 4.58 -0.96
C VAL A 405 13.22 3.36 -0.66
N VAL A 406 13.44 2.74 0.49
CA VAL A 406 12.65 1.57 0.93
C VAL A 406 11.68 2.00 2.01
N ILE A 407 10.40 1.74 1.79
CA ILE A 407 9.32 2.00 2.74
C ILE A 407 8.68 0.66 3.08
N VAL A 408 8.65 0.32 4.37
CA VAL A 408 7.95 -0.86 4.87
C VAL A 408 6.83 -0.39 5.79
N LEU A 409 5.61 -0.86 5.54
CA LEU A 409 4.44 -0.34 6.24
C LEU A 409 3.39 -1.41 6.56
N GLY A 410 2.59 -1.18 7.60
CA GLY A 410 1.25 -1.71 7.76
C GLY A 410 0.25 -0.58 7.52
N ASP A 411 -0.95 -0.84 7.08
CA ASP A 411 -1.97 0.19 6.82
C ASP A 411 -2.74 0.61 8.09
N HIS A 412 -2.97 -0.35 8.98
CA HIS A 412 -3.54 -0.24 10.33
C HIS A 412 -3.13 -1.45 11.16
N GLY A 413 -3.45 -1.49 12.45
CA GLY A 413 -3.24 -2.69 13.27
C GLY A 413 -4.37 -3.71 13.13
N ASN A 414 -4.16 -4.93 13.66
CA ASN A 414 -5.13 -6.02 13.54
C ASN A 414 -6.45 -5.70 14.27
N ARG A 415 -7.59 -5.88 13.57
CA ARG A 415 -8.94 -5.56 14.03
C ARG A 415 -9.75 -6.78 14.45
N PHE A 416 -9.32 -7.98 14.11
CA PHE A 416 -10.08 -9.22 14.31
C PHE A 416 -9.70 -9.93 15.60
N SER A 417 -8.49 -9.73 16.12
CA SER A 417 -8.07 -10.30 17.40
C SER A 417 -8.76 -9.63 18.58
N ASP A 418 -9.08 -10.43 19.59
CA ASP A 418 -9.58 -9.94 20.88
C ASP A 418 -8.54 -9.09 21.64
N LEU A 419 -7.30 -9.04 21.20
CA LEU A 419 -6.28 -8.10 21.68
C LEU A 419 -6.80 -6.66 21.64
N ARG A 420 -7.56 -6.27 20.61
CA ARG A 420 -8.13 -4.91 20.46
C ARG A 420 -9.04 -4.48 21.63
N LYS A 421 -9.53 -5.42 22.46
CA LYS A 421 -10.33 -5.13 23.65
C LYS A 421 -9.50 -4.72 24.87
N THR A 422 -8.18 -4.84 24.79
CA THR A 422 -7.23 -4.41 25.81
C THR A 422 -6.71 -2.98 25.55
N ASP A 423 -6.11 -2.33 26.53
CA ASP A 423 -5.59 -0.97 26.37
C ASP A 423 -4.47 -0.92 25.32
N ILE A 424 -3.51 -1.85 25.40
CA ILE A 424 -2.45 -1.95 24.38
C ILE A 424 -3.02 -2.26 23.00
N GLY A 425 -4.00 -3.15 22.90
CA GLY A 425 -4.59 -3.52 21.61
C GLY A 425 -5.38 -2.39 20.96
N ARG A 426 -6.04 -1.54 21.75
CA ARG A 426 -6.70 -0.32 21.26
C ARG A 426 -5.71 0.67 20.66
N VAL A 427 -4.51 0.75 21.23
CA VAL A 427 -3.42 1.59 20.71
C VAL A 427 -2.81 0.92 19.47
N GLU A 428 -2.50 -0.37 19.53
CA GLU A 428 -1.92 -1.10 18.41
C GLU A 428 -2.79 -1.04 17.15
N GLU A 429 -4.10 -1.18 17.29
CA GLU A 429 -5.04 -1.13 16.18
C GLU A 429 -4.99 0.22 15.43
N ARG A 430 -4.56 1.30 16.11
CA ARG A 430 -4.45 2.65 15.57
C ARG A 430 -3.06 3.05 15.10
N MET A 431 -2.03 2.33 15.52
CA MET A 431 -0.63 2.66 15.26
C MET A 431 0.02 1.63 14.34
N PRO A 432 -0.14 1.79 13.01
CA PRO A 432 0.48 0.91 12.03
C PRO A 432 2.01 1.00 12.08
N PHE A 433 2.67 -0.07 11.63
CA PHE A 433 4.11 -0.05 11.39
C PHE A 433 4.42 0.86 10.20
N LEU A 434 5.47 1.65 10.33
CA LEU A 434 6.03 2.41 9.22
C LEU A 434 7.52 2.64 9.44
N ALA A 435 8.32 2.28 8.46
CA ALA A 435 9.76 2.52 8.43
C ALA A 435 10.19 3.03 7.05
N VAL A 436 11.09 4.00 7.03
CA VAL A 436 11.64 4.59 5.80
C VAL A 436 13.16 4.54 5.86
N SER A 437 13.77 3.90 4.86
CA SER A 437 15.21 3.91 4.63
C SER A 437 15.54 4.73 3.40
N LEU A 438 16.51 5.64 3.52
CA LEU A 438 17.05 6.41 2.41
C LEU A 438 18.39 5.81 1.98
N PRO A 439 18.67 5.71 0.66
CA PRO A 439 19.97 5.21 0.19
C PRO A 439 21.11 6.15 0.57
N GLU A 440 22.28 5.60 0.89
CA GLU A 440 23.43 6.34 1.44
C GLU A 440 23.84 7.54 0.60
N GLU A 441 23.93 7.36 -0.72
CA GLU A 441 24.30 8.45 -1.62
C GLU A 441 23.26 9.57 -1.63
N PHE A 442 21.96 9.21 -1.48
CA PHE A 442 20.89 10.18 -1.39
C PHE A 442 20.92 10.95 -0.07
N LYS A 443 21.20 10.27 1.07
CA LYS A 443 21.43 10.91 2.38
C LYS A 443 22.60 11.89 2.32
N ARG A 444 23.70 11.49 1.67
CA ARG A 444 24.88 12.34 1.55
C ARG A 444 24.62 13.62 0.73
N ARG A 445 23.81 13.53 -0.32
CA ARG A 445 23.41 14.70 -1.13
C ARG A 445 22.36 15.58 -0.47
N HIS A 446 21.50 15.00 0.35
CA HIS A 446 20.36 15.66 0.99
C HIS A 446 20.28 15.35 2.49
N PRO A 447 21.30 15.71 3.31
CA PRO A 447 21.37 15.31 4.72
C PRO A 447 20.21 15.86 5.57
N HIS A 448 19.59 16.93 5.13
CA HIS A 448 18.44 17.53 5.80
C HIS A 448 17.19 16.65 5.73
N LEU A 449 17.05 15.77 4.70
CA LEU A 449 15.90 14.86 4.58
C LEU A 449 15.95 13.76 5.64
N GLU A 450 17.11 13.13 5.84
CA GLU A 450 17.31 12.14 6.90
C GLU A 450 17.09 12.78 8.27
N LYS A 451 17.67 13.96 8.52
CA LYS A 451 17.44 14.72 9.73
C LYS A 451 15.95 15.02 9.95
N GLY A 452 15.22 15.38 8.90
CA GLY A 452 13.77 15.60 8.98
C GLY A 452 13.03 14.33 9.42
N LEU A 453 13.34 13.17 8.83
CA LEU A 453 12.75 11.88 9.23
C LEU A 453 13.04 11.57 10.70
N GLN A 454 14.30 11.70 11.14
CA GLN A 454 14.72 11.43 12.52
C GLN A 454 14.08 12.37 13.53
N GLN A 455 13.87 13.65 13.20
CA GLN A 455 13.21 14.62 14.06
C GLN A 455 11.70 14.38 14.22
N ASN A 456 11.12 13.60 13.31
CA ASN A 456 9.69 13.30 13.31
C ASN A 456 9.37 11.86 13.74
N ASP A 457 10.35 11.06 14.18
CA ASP A 457 10.15 9.64 14.50
C ASP A 457 9.15 9.38 15.62
N ASP A 458 9.06 10.34 16.57
CA ASP A 458 8.16 10.32 17.74
C ASP A 458 7.01 11.35 17.66
N ASN A 459 6.85 12.05 16.52
CA ASN A 459 5.79 13.02 16.31
C ASN A 459 4.50 12.36 15.83
N LEU A 460 3.35 13.02 16.06
CA LEU A 460 2.07 12.61 15.50
C LEU A 460 2.08 12.75 13.98
N LEU A 461 1.98 11.63 13.28
CA LEU A 461 1.97 11.53 11.84
C LEU A 461 0.76 10.76 11.33
N SER A 462 0.41 10.99 10.08
CA SER A 462 -0.67 10.31 9.38
C SER A 462 -0.28 9.92 7.96
N TRP A 463 -1.12 9.13 7.29
CA TRP A 463 -0.92 8.72 5.89
C TRP A 463 -0.83 9.91 4.92
N PHE A 464 -1.49 11.03 5.23
CA PHE A 464 -1.39 12.25 4.43
C PHE A 464 0.03 12.83 4.39
N ASP A 465 0.79 12.68 5.48
CA ASP A 465 2.17 13.16 5.57
C ASP A 465 3.09 12.38 4.64
N PHE A 466 2.91 11.07 4.60
CA PHE A 466 3.70 10.19 3.73
C PHE A 466 3.28 10.29 2.27
N TYR A 467 2.02 10.63 1.97
CA TYR A 467 1.63 11.07 0.62
C TYR A 467 2.45 12.29 0.17
N GLU A 468 2.56 13.31 1.01
CA GLU A 468 3.35 14.50 0.67
C GLU A 468 4.85 14.18 0.52
N MET A 469 5.38 13.25 1.32
CA MET A 469 6.75 12.75 1.15
C MET A 469 6.95 12.06 -0.21
N LEU A 470 6.02 11.21 -0.60
CA LEU A 470 6.05 10.56 -1.92
C LEU A 470 5.93 11.57 -3.07
N MET A 471 5.10 12.60 -2.90
CA MET A 471 4.98 13.68 -3.89
C MET A 471 6.22 14.54 -3.97
N ASP A 472 6.94 14.76 -2.85
CA ASP A 472 8.25 15.42 -2.86
C ASP A 472 9.28 14.60 -3.64
N LEU A 473 9.34 13.27 -3.43
CA LEU A 473 10.20 12.36 -4.19
C LEU A 473 9.84 12.33 -5.68
N ALA A 474 8.53 12.20 -5.99
CA ALA A 474 8.05 12.14 -7.36
C ALA A 474 8.34 13.42 -8.15
N ASN A 475 8.28 14.59 -7.51
CA ASN A 475 8.45 15.89 -8.17
C ASN A 475 9.81 16.54 -7.91
N ASN A 476 10.76 15.81 -7.32
CA ASN A 476 12.09 16.31 -6.96
C ASN A 476 12.06 17.58 -6.09
N ASN A 477 11.07 17.68 -5.19
CA ASN A 477 10.90 18.83 -4.31
C ASN A 477 11.67 18.62 -2.99
N LEU A 478 12.98 18.54 -3.08
CA LEU A 478 13.89 18.08 -2.00
C LEU A 478 14.60 19.23 -1.27
N GLY A 479 14.22 20.48 -1.50
CA GLY A 479 14.84 21.66 -0.86
C GLY A 479 14.52 21.78 0.64
N GLU A 480 15.43 22.38 1.41
CA GLU A 480 15.25 22.65 2.85
C GLU A 480 14.08 23.60 3.12
N LYS A 481 13.95 24.63 2.29
CA LYS A 481 12.86 25.59 2.42
C LYS A 481 11.61 24.98 1.80
N SER A 482 10.63 24.70 2.65
CA SER A 482 9.30 24.35 2.23
C SER A 482 8.83 25.33 1.15
N VAL A 483 8.56 24.82 -0.03
CA VAL A 483 7.72 25.55 -0.97
C VAL A 483 6.35 25.64 -0.33
N VAL A 484 5.97 26.87 -0.01
CA VAL A 484 4.61 27.31 0.29
C VAL A 484 3.72 26.22 0.90
N GLU A 485 3.44 26.31 2.19
CA GLU A 485 2.28 25.62 2.77
C GLU A 485 1.09 25.92 1.87
N ARG A 486 0.72 24.96 1.04
CA ARG A 486 -0.45 25.11 0.18
C ARG A 486 -1.65 25.13 1.12
N TYR A 487 -2.28 26.26 1.18
CA TYR A 487 -3.49 26.47 1.98
C TYR A 487 -4.48 25.32 1.70
N GLY A 488 -4.90 24.60 2.73
CA GLY A 488 -5.86 23.50 2.62
C GLY A 488 -5.28 22.09 2.51
N LYS A 489 -3.96 21.91 2.51
CA LYS A 489 -3.36 20.56 2.59
C LYS A 489 -3.34 20.04 4.03
N ILE A 490 -3.80 18.81 4.21
CA ILE A 490 -3.79 18.10 5.50
C ILE A 490 -2.37 17.60 5.83
N GLY A 491 -1.72 16.97 4.85
CA GLY A 491 -0.40 16.35 5.00
C GLY A 491 0.76 17.33 5.07
N LYS A 492 1.78 16.99 5.82
CA LYS A 492 3.08 17.68 5.89
C LYS A 492 4.19 16.65 5.68
N SER A 493 5.01 16.83 4.64
CA SER A 493 6.10 15.89 4.37
C SER A 493 7.06 15.75 5.56
N PRO A 494 7.31 14.54 6.07
CA PRO A 494 8.22 14.31 7.19
C PRO A 494 9.70 14.54 6.85
N PHE A 495 10.03 14.87 5.60
CA PHE A 495 11.32 15.43 5.25
C PHE A 495 11.57 16.80 5.88
N ARG A 496 10.55 17.44 6.45
CA ARG A 496 10.61 18.72 7.14
C ARG A 496 10.06 18.57 8.55
N TRP A 497 10.52 19.44 9.42
CA TRP A 497 10.06 19.42 10.81
C TRP A 497 8.54 19.59 10.94
N ILE A 498 7.92 18.76 11.75
CA ILE A 498 6.50 18.79 12.12
C ILE A 498 6.37 19.08 13.61
N SER A 499 5.53 20.02 14.00
CA SER A 499 5.37 20.44 15.38
C SER A 499 4.80 19.32 16.26
N LYS A 500 5.37 19.10 17.44
CA LYS A 500 4.82 18.21 18.50
C LYS A 500 3.45 18.68 19.03
N LYS A 501 3.13 19.97 18.85
CA LYS A 501 1.83 20.53 19.21
C LYS A 501 0.74 20.28 18.17
N ARG A 502 1.04 19.54 17.10
CA ARG A 502 0.07 19.19 16.06
C ARG A 502 -1.05 18.32 16.63
N THR A 503 -2.28 18.71 16.40
CA THR A 503 -3.47 17.95 16.82
C THR A 503 -3.82 16.84 15.83
N CYS A 504 -4.58 15.85 16.27
CA CYS A 504 -5.13 14.80 15.39
C CYS A 504 -5.94 15.39 14.23
N GLY A 505 -6.78 16.39 14.48
CA GLY A 505 -7.55 17.08 13.44
C GLY A 505 -6.66 17.74 12.39
N GLN A 506 -5.58 18.43 12.80
CA GLN A 506 -4.60 19.01 11.88
C GLN A 506 -3.83 17.96 11.06
N ALA A 507 -3.71 16.74 11.58
CA ALA A 507 -3.13 15.60 10.88
C ALA A 507 -4.14 14.84 9.99
N GLY A 508 -5.40 15.27 9.94
CA GLY A 508 -6.46 14.58 9.21
C GLY A 508 -6.89 13.25 9.85
N ILE A 509 -6.57 13.07 11.12
CA ILE A 509 -6.93 11.89 11.89
C ILE A 509 -8.28 12.15 12.56
N PRO A 510 -9.34 11.36 12.25
CA PRO A 510 -10.60 11.44 12.96
C PRO A 510 -10.44 11.21 14.48
N GLU A 511 -11.28 11.84 15.28
CA GLU A 511 -11.20 11.80 16.74
C GLU A 511 -11.25 10.36 17.27
N GLU A 512 -12.02 9.49 16.62
CA GLU A 512 -12.16 8.07 16.96
C GLU A 512 -10.83 7.29 16.89
N TYR A 513 -9.88 7.77 16.09
CA TYR A 513 -8.57 7.13 15.90
C TYR A 513 -7.42 7.90 16.55
N CYS A 514 -7.70 9.04 17.15
CA CYS A 514 -6.68 9.85 17.82
C CYS A 514 -6.03 9.06 18.97
N ILE A 515 -4.69 9.10 19.02
CA ILE A 515 -3.87 8.37 20.01
C ILE A 515 -3.23 9.28 21.04
N CYS A 516 -3.33 10.60 20.88
CA CYS A 516 -2.67 11.53 21.78
C CYS A 516 -3.20 11.35 23.22
N ALA A 517 -2.35 10.83 24.11
CA ALA A 517 -2.63 10.83 25.52
C ALA A 517 -2.61 12.29 26.02
N ARG A 518 -3.63 12.67 26.80
CA ARG A 518 -3.63 13.95 27.53
C ARG A 518 -3.21 13.65 28.96
N GLU A 519 -2.21 14.33 29.47
CA GLU A 519 -2.01 14.40 30.91
C GLU A 519 -3.19 15.16 31.51
N MET A 520 -4.16 14.43 32.03
CA MET A 520 -5.18 15.03 32.89
C MET A 520 -4.63 15.03 34.31
N GLN A 521 -4.36 16.20 34.88
CA GLN A 521 -4.31 16.32 36.32
C GLN A 521 -5.67 15.84 36.86
N LEU A 522 -5.64 14.70 37.55
CA LEU A 522 -6.82 14.19 38.26
C LEU A 522 -7.14 15.18 39.36
N ALA A 523 -8.06 16.10 39.09
CA ALA A 523 -8.37 17.17 40.03
C ALA A 523 -9.13 16.67 41.26
N THR A 524 -9.93 15.62 41.16
CA THR A 524 -10.61 15.00 42.32
C THR A 524 -11.21 13.61 41.97
N ASP A 525 -11.61 12.83 42.99
CA ASP A 525 -12.31 11.53 42.84
C ASP A 525 -13.66 11.61 42.09
N ASP A 526 -14.29 12.81 42.01
CA ASP A 526 -15.55 13.04 41.33
C ASP A 526 -15.41 12.99 39.80
N ASP A 527 -14.23 13.26 39.25
CA ASP A 527 -14.01 13.21 37.78
C ASP A 527 -13.84 11.78 37.25
N ARG A 528 -13.54 10.80 38.11
CA ARG A 528 -13.44 9.37 37.74
C ARG A 528 -14.78 8.76 37.39
N VAL A 529 -15.88 9.23 37.98
CA VAL A 529 -17.22 8.68 37.78
C VAL A 529 -17.77 9.04 36.39
N ARG A 530 -17.43 10.21 35.85
CA ARG A 530 -17.94 10.68 34.55
C ARG A 530 -17.29 10.01 33.34
N TYR A 531 -16.12 9.36 33.51
CA TYR A 531 -15.37 8.73 32.41
C TYR A 531 -15.79 7.26 32.12
N ASN A 532 -16.54 6.65 33.03
CA ASN A 532 -17.05 5.28 32.88
C ASN A 532 -18.45 5.23 32.23
N GLU A 533 -19.08 6.36 31.94
CA GLU A 533 -20.42 6.47 31.38
C GLU A 533 -20.47 7.09 29.96
N ALA A 534 -19.31 7.32 29.29
CA ALA A 534 -19.26 7.87 27.94
C ALA A 534 -18.82 6.83 26.88
#